data_07e6ba8c4da7ea0e65b558d7d3377356
#
_entry.id   07e6ba8c4da7ea0e65b558d7d3377356
#
_cell.length_a   1.000
_cell.length_b   1.000
_cell.length_c   1.000
_cell.angle_alpha   90.00
_cell.angle_beta   90.00
_cell.angle_gamma   90.00
#
_symmetry.space_group_name_H-M   'P 1'
#
loop_
_entity.id
_entity.type
_entity.pdbx_description
1 polymer ?
#
loop_
_entity_poly.entity_id
_entity_poly.type
_entity_poly.pdbx_seq_one_letter_code
_entity_poly.pdbx_strand_id
1 'polypeptide(L)'
;MKKLFILLLSIFISSLAYSQSKPVLVVGIQVSGLREDYLNMFMDEFGNQGFKRLISEGTYYNNVLYPYHYAGKSADLASLSTGTTPYSHGVCTNAFYNPKSYKMQPFVQDNTVKGVNGSDNYSAQSLICTTVADELNEYTFGKSKIYSIAFDAENAIYSIGHSGTPLWIDKKTGNWTSSSYYITALPEWAINHGVNNFIDKNWEPLLPAGYYVSAASGAKGFNYKLKEACNGNKIYFNFSTTPFANAMITDFALKTIDSEKLGKDIFPDMLYINYNLENFYLNDSEGITIELEDSYLRLDKDLAAFLDALDKRFKKENVLVYLISDRTHKPTKPFNNRITYKEFNSQRYAALLNSYLMAHYGKYKWVQACYDGHIYLDKKLAEEKNISFKELQDKAIEFFSTIPGVSNIWPSYLLRTINHNFSYHPQNAGDLIYSLQVGYYEVDSKGKKTDFYNKLNHSVVLMLWGGNIRSQKVNDSKSALMLSPTISEVLGISSPNCSNEGSLLD
;
A
#
# COMPACT_ATOMS: atom_id res chain seq x y z
N MET A 1 -51.03 18.60 29.37
CA MET A 1 -49.69 19.23 29.44
C MET A 1 -48.64 18.32 30.09
N LYS A 2 -48.81 17.79 31.31
CA LYS A 2 -47.80 16.91 31.94
C LYS A 2 -47.43 15.65 31.13
N LYS A 3 -48.42 14.97 30.50
CA LYS A 3 -48.14 13.77 29.67
C LYS A 3 -47.41 14.13 28.38
N LEU A 4 -47.66 15.30 27.77
CA LEU A 4 -46.95 15.75 26.58
C LEU A 4 -45.50 16.14 26.90
N PHE A 5 -45.26 16.75 28.08
CA PHE A 5 -43.93 17.09 28.55
C PHE A 5 -43.07 15.86 28.86
N ILE A 6 -43.67 14.82 29.45
CA ILE A 6 -43.00 13.54 29.71
C ILE A 6 -42.65 12.84 28.38
N LEU A 7 -43.53 12.89 27.37
CA LEU A 7 -43.28 12.32 26.06
C LEU A 7 -42.15 13.06 25.33
N LEU A 8 -42.14 14.39 25.36
CA LEU A 8 -41.07 15.22 24.80
C LEU A 8 -39.75 15.03 25.56
N LEU A 9 -39.79 14.87 26.87
CA LEU A 9 -38.61 14.60 27.67
C LEU A 9 -38.04 13.19 27.38
N SER A 10 -38.91 12.17 27.18
CA SER A 10 -38.45 10.83 26.81
C SER A 10 -37.87 10.76 25.40
N ILE A 11 -38.42 11.54 24.44
CA ILE A 11 -37.86 11.68 23.09
C ILE A 11 -36.50 12.39 23.14
N PHE A 12 -36.36 13.42 23.99
CA PHE A 12 -35.11 14.14 24.17
C PHE A 12 -34.04 13.30 24.86
N ILE A 13 -34.43 12.47 25.86
CA ILE A 13 -33.51 11.52 26.53
C ILE A 13 -33.13 10.37 25.59
N SER A 14 -34.03 9.89 24.72
CA SER A 14 -33.67 8.85 23.72
C SER A 14 -32.77 9.39 22.61
N SER A 15 -32.87 10.67 22.24
CA SER A 15 -31.93 11.29 21.28
C SER A 15 -30.53 11.55 21.88
N LEU A 16 -30.43 11.70 23.19
CA LEU A 16 -29.13 11.81 23.88
C LEU A 16 -28.43 10.45 24.08
N ALA A 17 -29.17 9.33 24.00
CA ALA A 17 -28.62 7.99 24.19
C ALA A 17 -27.91 7.40 22.95
N TYR A 18 -27.96 8.07 21.78
CA TYR A 18 -27.31 7.65 20.53
C TYR A 18 -26.12 8.53 20.13
N SER A 19 -25.45 9.16 21.09
CA SER A 19 -24.12 9.68 20.78
C SER A 19 -23.16 8.48 20.70
N GLN A 20 -22.93 7.96 19.52
CA GLN A 20 -21.85 7.00 19.30
C GLN A 20 -20.54 7.64 19.81
N SER A 21 -19.92 7.02 20.81
CA SER A 21 -18.62 7.51 21.27
C SER A 21 -17.62 7.39 20.13
N LYS A 22 -17.08 8.52 19.69
CA LYS A 22 -16.02 8.54 18.69
C LYS A 22 -14.79 7.83 19.26
N PRO A 23 -14.03 7.07 18.45
CA PRO A 23 -12.79 6.48 18.92
C PRO A 23 -11.78 7.60 19.28
N VAL A 24 -11.04 7.40 20.36
CA VAL A 24 -9.92 8.28 20.73
C VAL A 24 -8.64 7.94 19.94
N LEU A 25 -8.59 6.75 19.37
CA LEU A 25 -7.48 6.28 18.54
C LEU A 25 -8.00 5.47 17.34
N VAL A 26 -7.56 5.85 16.16
CA VAL A 26 -7.72 5.04 14.94
C VAL A 26 -6.37 4.41 14.59
N VAL A 27 -6.36 3.09 14.45
CA VAL A 27 -5.19 2.33 14.01
C VAL A 27 -5.44 1.76 12.63
N GLY A 28 -4.68 2.22 11.64
CA GLY A 28 -4.67 1.67 10.30
C GLY A 28 -3.54 0.66 10.13
N ILE A 29 -3.88 -0.55 9.75
CA ILE A 29 -2.92 -1.63 9.49
C ILE A 29 -2.99 -2.00 8.02
N GLN A 30 -1.94 -1.73 7.26
CA GLN A 30 -1.81 -2.28 5.92
C GLN A 30 -0.83 -3.46 5.96
N VAL A 31 -1.20 -4.55 5.28
CA VAL A 31 -0.35 -5.73 5.17
C VAL A 31 -0.01 -5.98 3.71
N SER A 32 1.21 -5.62 3.33
CA SER A 32 1.72 -5.85 1.97
C SER A 32 1.91 -7.35 1.74
N GLY A 33 1.36 -7.85 0.62
CA GLY A 33 1.45 -9.26 0.24
C GLY A 33 0.49 -10.20 0.95
N LEU A 34 -0.42 -9.72 1.80
CA LEU A 34 -1.46 -10.55 2.41
C LEU A 34 -2.47 -11.01 1.36
N ARG A 35 -2.68 -12.30 1.26
CA ARG A 35 -3.60 -12.94 0.31
C ARG A 35 -4.71 -13.66 1.05
N GLU A 36 -5.94 -13.53 0.55
CA GLU A 36 -7.10 -14.21 1.13
C GLU A 36 -6.99 -15.73 1.07
N ASP A 37 -6.50 -16.27 -0.05
CA ASP A 37 -6.33 -17.71 -0.20
C ASP A 37 -5.33 -18.30 0.79
N TYR A 38 -4.23 -17.60 1.09
CA TYR A 38 -3.27 -18.02 2.13
C TYR A 38 -3.82 -17.81 3.53
N LEU A 39 -4.53 -16.71 3.78
CA LEU A 39 -5.22 -16.48 5.05
C LEU A 39 -6.17 -17.63 5.36
N ASN A 40 -6.96 -18.07 4.37
CA ASN A 40 -7.88 -19.20 4.52
C ASN A 40 -7.13 -20.55 4.65
N MET A 41 -6.03 -20.73 3.92
CA MET A 41 -5.24 -21.95 3.92
C MET A 41 -4.58 -22.21 5.29
N PHE A 42 -4.06 -21.17 5.93
CA PHE A 42 -3.36 -21.26 7.21
C PHE A 42 -4.27 -20.98 8.42
N MET A 43 -5.57 -20.86 8.18
CA MET A 43 -6.53 -20.46 9.23
C MET A 43 -6.48 -21.34 10.45
N ASP A 44 -6.31 -22.66 10.27
CA ASP A 44 -6.33 -23.61 11.39
C ASP A 44 -5.10 -23.47 12.32
N GLU A 45 -3.96 -23.04 11.77
CA GLU A 45 -2.72 -22.82 12.52
C GLU A 45 -2.67 -21.49 13.26
N PHE A 46 -3.53 -20.52 12.92
CA PHE A 46 -3.57 -19.23 13.61
C PHE A 46 -4.07 -19.37 15.06
N GLY A 47 -3.54 -18.50 15.94
CA GLY A 47 -4.06 -18.30 17.28
C GLY A 47 -5.44 -17.62 17.26
N ASN A 48 -6.11 -17.59 18.41
CA ASN A 48 -7.45 -16.98 18.51
C ASN A 48 -7.44 -15.46 18.65
N GLN A 49 -6.29 -14.84 18.90
CA GLN A 49 -6.19 -13.42 19.27
C GLN A 49 -5.65 -12.48 18.16
N GLY A 50 -5.21 -13.04 17.02
CA GLY A 50 -4.73 -12.31 15.85
C GLY A 50 -5.79 -12.18 14.75
N PHE A 51 -5.54 -12.77 13.59
CA PHE A 51 -6.48 -12.74 12.46
C PHE A 51 -7.87 -13.29 12.81
N LYS A 52 -7.95 -14.42 13.53
CA LYS A 52 -9.24 -14.99 13.93
C LYS A 52 -10.07 -14.02 14.76
N ARG A 53 -9.43 -13.25 15.64
CA ARG A 53 -10.11 -12.24 16.45
C ARG A 53 -10.69 -11.13 15.60
N LEU A 54 -9.90 -10.56 14.67
CA LEU A 54 -10.36 -9.51 13.77
C LEU A 54 -11.54 -9.98 12.90
N ILE A 55 -11.50 -11.23 12.43
CA ILE A 55 -12.58 -11.83 11.60
C ILE A 55 -13.83 -12.11 12.42
N SER A 56 -13.68 -12.66 13.65
CA SER A 56 -14.83 -13.11 14.45
C SER A 56 -15.50 -11.99 15.24
N GLU A 57 -14.76 -10.98 15.67
CA GLU A 57 -15.26 -9.88 16.48
C GLU A 57 -15.53 -8.59 15.71
N GLY A 58 -15.07 -8.50 14.45
CA GLY A 58 -15.19 -7.32 13.57
C GLY A 58 -16.02 -7.58 12.34
N THR A 59 -16.06 -6.61 11.43
CA THR A 59 -16.61 -6.80 10.08
C THR A 59 -15.48 -7.22 9.13
N TYR A 60 -15.64 -8.38 8.50
CA TYR A 60 -14.73 -8.93 7.52
C TYR A 60 -15.30 -8.83 6.11
N TYR A 61 -14.64 -8.04 5.26
CA TYR A 61 -14.92 -7.91 3.84
C TYR A 61 -13.89 -8.73 3.06
N ASN A 62 -14.32 -9.79 2.39
CA ASN A 62 -13.43 -10.68 1.65
C ASN A 62 -13.32 -10.34 0.15
N ASN A 63 -14.12 -9.40 -0.35
CA ASN A 63 -14.16 -9.03 -1.76
C ASN A 63 -14.14 -7.50 -1.93
N VAL A 64 -12.98 -6.90 -1.65
CA VAL A 64 -12.78 -5.46 -1.82
C VAL A 64 -11.94 -5.20 -3.06
N LEU A 65 -12.41 -4.34 -3.96
CA LEU A 65 -11.81 -4.11 -5.28
C LEU A 65 -11.39 -2.65 -5.44
N TYR A 66 -10.26 -2.44 -6.09
CA TYR A 66 -9.92 -1.13 -6.63
C TYR A 66 -10.62 -0.92 -7.97
N PRO A 67 -11.27 0.22 -8.20
CA PRO A 67 -12.03 0.46 -9.44
C PRO A 67 -11.15 0.79 -10.65
N TYR A 68 -9.85 0.50 -10.60
CA TYR A 68 -8.91 0.77 -11.68
C TYR A 68 -7.82 -0.31 -11.79
N HIS A 69 -7.19 -0.39 -12.98
CA HIS A 69 -6.09 -1.30 -13.23
C HIS A 69 -4.85 -0.92 -12.42
N TYR A 70 -4.23 -1.93 -11.80
CA TYR A 70 -3.01 -1.73 -11.02
C TYR A 70 -1.84 -1.26 -11.90
N ALA A 71 -1.14 -0.24 -11.44
CA ALA A 71 0.08 0.25 -12.06
C ALA A 71 1.19 0.58 -11.04
N GLY A 72 0.99 0.27 -9.76
CA GLY A 72 2.00 0.46 -8.73
C GLY A 72 1.43 0.61 -7.33
N LYS A 73 2.23 0.27 -6.34
CA LYS A 73 1.88 0.33 -4.91
C LYS A 73 1.54 1.76 -4.46
N SER A 74 2.32 2.75 -4.92
CA SER A 74 2.10 4.15 -4.54
C SER A 74 0.73 4.68 -4.95
N ALA A 75 0.23 4.27 -6.14
CA ALA A 75 -1.10 4.62 -6.60
C ALA A 75 -2.20 4.05 -5.69
N ASP A 76 -2.07 2.78 -5.28
CA ASP A 76 -3.02 2.13 -4.38
C ASP A 76 -3.03 2.76 -2.98
N LEU A 77 -1.85 3.07 -2.44
CA LEU A 77 -1.70 3.74 -1.14
C LEU A 77 -2.37 5.11 -1.14
N ALA A 78 -2.08 5.93 -2.16
CA ALA A 78 -2.70 7.24 -2.33
C ALA A 78 -4.22 7.12 -2.47
N SER A 79 -4.71 6.14 -3.23
CA SER A 79 -6.15 5.91 -3.40
C SER A 79 -6.84 5.52 -2.11
N LEU A 80 -6.24 4.67 -1.29
CA LEU A 80 -6.80 4.26 0.00
C LEU A 80 -6.94 5.42 0.97
N SER A 81 -5.93 6.28 1.06
CA SER A 81 -5.92 7.38 2.03
C SER A 81 -6.77 8.58 1.60
N THR A 82 -6.96 8.78 0.28
CA THR A 82 -7.73 9.89 -0.28
C THR A 82 -9.17 9.51 -0.65
N GLY A 83 -9.52 8.21 -0.72
CA GLY A 83 -10.84 7.74 -1.15
C GLY A 83 -11.15 8.05 -2.62
N THR A 84 -10.14 8.21 -3.48
CA THR A 84 -10.32 8.52 -4.90
C THR A 84 -9.30 7.81 -5.80
N THR A 85 -9.42 7.98 -7.10
CA THR A 85 -8.57 7.32 -8.10
C THR A 85 -7.32 8.15 -8.45
N PRO A 86 -6.31 7.55 -9.09
CA PRO A 86 -5.13 8.25 -9.60
C PRO A 86 -5.42 9.47 -10.47
N TYR A 87 -6.56 9.48 -11.16
CA TYR A 87 -7.00 10.61 -11.96
C TYR A 87 -7.15 11.90 -11.14
N SER A 88 -7.64 11.78 -9.92
CA SER A 88 -7.85 12.93 -9.01
C SER A 88 -6.63 13.20 -8.14
N HIS A 89 -6.04 12.17 -7.52
CA HIS A 89 -4.96 12.39 -6.55
C HIS A 89 -3.54 12.50 -7.19
N GLY A 90 -3.38 12.24 -8.49
CA GLY A 90 -2.15 12.53 -9.23
C GLY A 90 -1.06 11.46 -9.20
N VAL A 91 -1.11 10.48 -8.32
CA VAL A 91 -0.11 9.41 -8.18
C VAL A 91 -0.54 8.20 -9.00
N CYS A 92 0.08 7.98 -10.17
CA CYS A 92 -0.39 6.98 -11.14
C CYS A 92 0.35 5.64 -11.08
N THR A 93 1.62 5.67 -10.66
CA THR A 93 2.56 4.53 -10.63
C THR A 93 3.49 4.72 -9.45
N ASN A 94 4.53 3.89 -9.31
CA ASN A 94 5.57 4.10 -8.30
C ASN A 94 6.52 5.25 -8.69
N ALA A 95 6.69 5.50 -10.00
CA ALA A 95 7.55 6.58 -10.51
C ALA A 95 7.01 7.11 -11.83
N PHE A 96 7.28 8.35 -12.15
CA PHE A 96 6.93 8.99 -13.41
C PHE A 96 8.18 9.48 -14.16
N TYR A 97 8.04 9.66 -15.47
CA TYR A 97 9.11 10.27 -16.26
C TYR A 97 9.10 11.78 -16.09
N ASN A 98 10.19 12.32 -15.55
CA ASN A 98 10.35 13.76 -15.39
C ASN A 98 11.01 14.35 -16.65
N PRO A 99 10.29 15.15 -17.48
CA PRO A 99 10.83 15.69 -18.73
C PRO A 99 11.92 16.74 -18.53
N LYS A 100 12.06 17.31 -17.33
CA LYS A 100 13.11 18.28 -17.01
C LYS A 100 14.46 17.62 -16.73
N SER A 101 14.44 16.49 -16.02
CA SER A 101 15.64 15.74 -15.68
C SER A 101 15.95 14.59 -16.66
N TYR A 102 15.02 14.26 -17.56
CA TYR A 102 15.08 13.11 -18.47
C TYR A 102 15.25 11.76 -17.76
N LYS A 103 14.67 11.63 -16.56
CA LYS A 103 14.79 10.42 -15.71
C LYS A 103 13.45 10.02 -15.13
N MET A 104 13.34 8.73 -14.81
CA MET A 104 12.28 8.25 -13.93
C MET A 104 12.52 8.77 -12.51
N GLN A 105 11.49 9.29 -11.89
CA GLN A 105 11.50 9.87 -10.55
C GLN A 105 10.37 9.27 -9.72
N PRO A 106 10.65 8.70 -8.54
CA PRO A 106 9.61 8.28 -7.62
C PRO A 106 8.66 9.43 -7.26
N PHE A 107 7.38 9.14 -7.14
CA PHE A 107 6.39 10.17 -6.80
C PHE A 107 6.62 10.80 -5.43
N VAL A 108 7.19 10.07 -4.47
CA VAL A 108 7.56 10.61 -3.15
C VAL A 108 8.80 11.49 -3.15
N GLN A 109 9.60 11.49 -4.24
CA GLN A 109 10.83 12.27 -4.29
C GLN A 109 10.54 13.76 -4.39
N ASP A 110 11.11 14.52 -3.47
CA ASP A 110 10.99 15.98 -3.38
C ASP A 110 12.36 16.62 -3.13
N ASN A 111 12.89 17.29 -4.14
CA ASN A 111 14.22 17.92 -4.07
C ASN A 111 14.25 19.22 -3.23
N THR A 112 13.10 19.66 -2.73
CA THR A 112 13.00 20.88 -1.88
C THR A 112 13.20 20.56 -0.39
N VAL A 113 13.13 19.27 -0.01
CA VAL A 113 13.25 18.81 1.38
C VAL A 113 14.54 18.02 1.59
N LYS A 114 14.89 17.80 2.87
CA LYS A 114 16.06 17.01 3.30
C LYS A 114 15.62 15.89 4.21
N GLY A 115 16.37 14.80 4.20
CA GLY A 115 16.19 13.73 5.18
C GLY A 115 16.49 14.21 6.60
N VAL A 116 15.72 13.74 7.57
CA VAL A 116 15.93 13.93 9.01
C VAL A 116 16.38 12.61 9.60
N ASN A 117 17.62 12.53 10.05
CA ASN A 117 18.32 11.31 10.48
C ASN A 117 18.49 10.25 9.36
N GLY A 118 18.50 10.69 8.12
CA GLY A 118 18.66 9.85 6.94
C GLY A 118 18.99 10.67 5.70
N SER A 119 19.03 10.00 4.54
CA SER A 119 19.42 10.63 3.28
C SER A 119 18.25 10.87 2.31
N ASP A 120 17.06 10.42 2.65
CA ASP A 120 15.90 10.43 1.77
C ASP A 120 15.23 11.81 1.77
N ASN A 121 15.08 12.39 0.59
CA ASN A 121 14.40 13.65 0.36
C ASN A 121 12.99 13.37 -0.19
N TYR A 122 12.09 12.96 0.70
CA TYR A 122 10.75 12.50 0.34
C TYR A 122 9.65 13.32 1.02
N SER A 123 8.53 13.50 0.31
CA SER A 123 7.33 14.17 0.82
C SER A 123 6.07 13.71 0.08
N ALA A 124 4.90 14.17 0.55
CA ALA A 124 3.63 14.00 -0.14
C ALA A 124 3.36 15.06 -1.22
N GLN A 125 4.34 15.88 -1.61
CA GLN A 125 4.16 17.02 -2.52
C GLN A 125 3.47 16.66 -3.85
N SER A 126 3.62 15.42 -4.32
CA SER A 126 2.98 14.94 -5.55
C SER A 126 1.51 14.52 -5.37
N LEU A 127 1.04 14.36 -4.14
CA LEU A 127 -0.35 14.05 -3.81
C LEU A 127 -1.18 15.33 -3.86
N ILE A 128 -2.19 15.38 -4.73
CA ILE A 128 -2.97 16.59 -4.97
C ILE A 128 -4.16 16.72 -4.00
N CYS A 129 -4.67 15.58 -3.53
CA CYS A 129 -5.83 15.50 -2.66
C CYS A 129 -5.43 15.38 -1.18
N THR A 130 -6.33 15.80 -0.29
CA THR A 130 -6.21 15.53 1.14
C THR A 130 -6.42 14.05 1.45
N THR A 131 -5.85 13.59 2.56
CA THR A 131 -6.08 12.26 3.14
C THR A 131 -7.01 12.37 4.36
N VAL A 132 -7.45 11.23 4.90
CA VAL A 132 -8.19 11.22 6.18
C VAL A 132 -7.37 11.84 7.31
N ALA A 133 -6.06 11.65 7.30
CA ALA A 133 -5.16 12.24 8.29
C ALA A 133 -5.08 13.77 8.15
N ASP A 134 -5.08 14.29 6.92
CA ASP A 134 -5.13 15.73 6.66
C ASP A 134 -6.43 16.34 7.17
N GLU A 135 -7.58 15.71 6.88
CA GLU A 135 -8.90 16.15 7.36
C GLU A 135 -9.00 16.10 8.89
N LEU A 136 -8.44 15.06 9.52
CA LEU A 136 -8.37 14.96 10.99
C LEU A 136 -7.53 16.08 11.59
N ASN A 137 -6.38 16.35 10.99
CA ASN A 137 -5.48 17.43 11.42
C ASN A 137 -6.17 18.80 11.31
N GLU A 138 -6.87 19.06 10.22
CA GLU A 138 -7.63 20.30 10.02
C GLU A 138 -8.79 20.42 11.02
N TYR A 139 -9.61 19.36 11.15
CA TYR A 139 -10.73 19.32 12.08
C TYR A 139 -10.32 19.60 13.54
N THR A 140 -9.16 19.14 13.95
CA THR A 140 -8.66 19.33 15.32
C THR A 140 -7.74 20.54 15.49
N PHE A 141 -7.57 21.34 14.43
CA PHE A 141 -6.65 22.49 14.42
C PHE A 141 -5.21 22.10 14.81
N GLY A 142 -4.74 20.98 14.27
CA GLY A 142 -3.39 20.48 14.53
C GLY A 142 -3.17 19.87 15.92
N LYS A 143 -4.22 19.53 16.66
CA LYS A 143 -4.10 18.95 18.01
C LYS A 143 -4.08 17.42 18.02
N SER A 144 -4.60 16.77 16.99
CA SER A 144 -4.46 15.32 16.82
C SER A 144 -3.01 14.94 16.59
N LYS A 145 -2.57 13.88 17.24
CA LYS A 145 -1.26 13.27 17.01
C LYS A 145 -1.42 12.19 15.96
N ILE A 146 -0.73 12.37 14.84
CA ILE A 146 -0.84 11.51 13.67
C ILE A 146 0.53 10.94 13.37
N TYR A 147 0.67 9.63 13.44
CA TYR A 147 1.91 8.91 13.18
C TYR A 147 1.71 7.83 12.13
N SER A 148 2.72 7.64 11.30
CA SER A 148 2.78 6.53 10.36
C SER A 148 4.13 5.83 10.48
N ILE A 149 4.11 4.51 10.59
CA ILE A 149 5.28 3.66 10.82
C ILE A 149 5.31 2.59 9.75
N ALA A 150 6.33 2.65 8.89
CA ALA A 150 6.48 1.69 7.82
C ALA A 150 7.97 1.43 7.56
N PHE A 151 8.28 0.33 6.89
CA PHE A 151 9.65 0.09 6.44
C PHE A 151 10.01 0.96 5.23
N ASP A 152 9.04 1.17 4.32
CA ASP A 152 9.20 1.98 3.11
C ASP A 152 8.57 3.37 3.27
N ALA A 153 9.22 4.38 2.70
CA ALA A 153 8.75 5.77 2.74
C ALA A 153 7.37 5.97 2.08
N GLU A 154 7.12 5.29 0.96
CA GLU A 154 5.84 5.38 0.26
C GLU A 154 4.67 4.95 1.15
N ASN A 155 4.82 3.85 1.90
CA ASN A 155 3.81 3.40 2.85
C ASN A 155 3.60 4.42 3.97
N ALA A 156 4.67 4.96 4.53
CA ALA A 156 4.58 5.93 5.61
C ALA A 156 3.94 7.25 5.15
N ILE A 157 4.35 7.76 3.99
CA ILE A 157 3.95 9.08 3.49
C ILE A 157 2.51 9.06 2.98
N TYR A 158 2.17 8.13 2.06
CA TYR A 158 0.83 8.16 1.45
C TYR A 158 -0.29 7.75 2.39
N SER A 159 -0.01 7.06 3.49
CA SER A 159 -1.03 6.72 4.49
C SER A 159 -1.54 7.93 5.27
N ILE A 160 -0.73 8.96 5.45
CA ILE A 160 -1.07 10.17 6.22
C ILE A 160 -1.00 11.47 5.40
N GLY A 161 -0.54 11.41 4.14
CA GLY A 161 -0.52 12.56 3.25
C GLY A 161 0.40 13.68 3.71
N HIS A 162 -0.18 14.88 3.84
CA HIS A 162 0.56 16.13 4.11
C HIS A 162 0.76 16.40 5.60
N SER A 163 0.01 15.73 6.47
CA SER A 163 -0.07 16.03 7.90
C SER A 163 0.42 14.86 8.75
N GLY A 164 1.04 15.18 9.90
CA GLY A 164 1.51 14.18 10.85
C GLY A 164 3.00 13.87 10.75
N THR A 165 3.41 12.76 11.34
CA THR A 165 4.82 12.34 11.46
C THR A 165 5.00 10.96 10.83
N PRO A 166 5.35 10.87 9.54
CA PRO A 166 5.71 9.62 8.91
C PRO A 166 7.15 9.23 9.31
N LEU A 167 7.33 7.99 9.74
CA LEU A 167 8.61 7.39 10.09
C LEU A 167 8.84 6.13 9.25
N TRP A 168 10.00 6.09 8.58
CA TRP A 168 10.41 4.94 7.79
C TRP A 168 11.87 4.59 8.03
N ILE A 169 12.34 3.47 7.47
CA ILE A 169 13.74 3.03 7.62
C ILE A 169 14.61 3.58 6.49
N ASP A 170 15.65 4.31 6.84
CA ASP A 170 16.71 4.66 5.89
C ASP A 170 17.44 3.38 5.44
N LYS A 171 17.36 3.09 4.13
CA LYS A 171 17.89 1.85 3.54
C LYS A 171 19.43 1.77 3.54
N LYS A 172 20.13 2.86 3.93
CA LYS A 172 21.60 2.88 4.04
C LYS A 172 22.07 2.62 5.46
N THR A 173 21.33 3.11 6.45
CA THR A 173 21.75 3.06 7.86
C THR A 173 20.95 2.06 8.69
N GLY A 174 19.75 1.69 8.25
CA GLY A 174 18.83 0.85 9.02
C GLY A 174 18.18 1.55 10.21
N ASN A 175 18.29 2.86 10.30
CA ASN A 175 17.71 3.67 11.35
C ASN A 175 16.38 4.29 10.91
N TRP A 176 15.52 4.63 11.86
CA TRP A 176 14.35 5.44 11.60
C TRP A 176 14.73 6.80 11.06
N THR A 177 13.97 7.28 10.10
CA THR A 177 14.15 8.56 9.43
C THR A 177 12.80 9.18 9.09
N SER A 178 12.82 10.44 8.74
CA SER A 178 11.72 11.20 8.15
C SER A 178 12.28 12.25 7.20
N SER A 179 11.53 13.28 6.85
CA SER A 179 12.02 14.42 6.09
C SER A 179 11.65 15.75 6.72
N SER A 180 12.38 16.79 6.29
CA SER A 180 12.12 18.17 6.74
C SER A 180 10.79 18.77 6.28
N TYR A 181 10.03 18.03 5.46
CA TYR A 181 8.65 18.36 5.14
C TYR A 181 7.75 18.24 6.36
N TYR A 182 7.99 17.22 7.20
CA TYR A 182 7.13 16.84 8.31
C TYR A 182 7.68 17.26 9.67
N ILE A 183 8.98 17.05 9.89
CA ILE A 183 9.61 17.28 11.20
C ILE A 183 11.00 17.89 11.05
N THR A 184 11.44 18.58 12.09
CA THR A 184 12.80 19.17 12.14
C THR A 184 13.83 18.24 12.81
N ALA A 185 13.40 17.36 13.69
CA ALA A 185 14.23 16.36 14.36
C ALA A 185 13.37 15.14 14.73
N LEU A 186 13.99 13.95 14.79
CA LEU A 186 13.32 12.76 15.33
C LEU A 186 13.09 12.93 16.84
N PRO A 187 11.98 12.36 17.37
CA PRO A 187 11.80 12.21 18.80
C PRO A 187 12.96 11.40 19.41
N GLU A 188 13.46 11.79 20.60
CA GLU A 188 14.57 11.11 21.26
C GLU A 188 14.33 9.60 21.46
N TRP A 189 13.09 9.22 21.77
CA TRP A 189 12.70 7.82 21.94
C TRP A 189 12.82 6.99 20.66
N ALA A 190 12.83 7.61 19.47
CA ALA A 190 12.94 6.94 18.18
C ALA A 190 14.39 6.73 17.71
N ILE A 191 15.34 7.54 18.19
CA ILE A 191 16.72 7.59 17.66
C ILE A 191 17.47 6.25 17.83
N ASN A 192 17.28 5.55 18.95
CA ASN A 192 18.03 4.34 19.29
C ASN A 192 17.29 3.03 18.94
N HIS A 193 16.26 3.12 18.09
CA HIS A 193 15.53 1.97 17.59
C HIS A 193 15.77 1.84 16.08
N GLY A 194 16.09 0.65 15.64
CA GLY A 194 16.34 0.40 14.22
C GLY A 194 16.60 -1.07 13.96
N VAL A 195 16.91 -1.41 12.71
CA VAL A 195 17.13 -2.79 12.25
C VAL A 195 18.24 -3.48 13.06
N ASN A 196 19.25 -2.73 13.46
CA ASN A 196 20.39 -3.28 14.21
C ASN A 196 20.01 -3.93 15.55
N ASN A 197 18.85 -3.60 16.12
CA ASN A 197 18.34 -4.21 17.35
C ASN A 197 17.67 -5.57 17.11
N PHE A 198 17.41 -5.91 15.85
CA PHE A 198 16.68 -7.10 15.45
C PHE A 198 17.47 -8.06 14.56
N ILE A 199 18.50 -7.58 13.86
CA ILE A 199 19.22 -8.33 12.81
C ILE A 199 20.10 -9.48 13.35
N ASP A 200 20.46 -9.45 14.61
CA ASP A 200 21.29 -10.51 15.24
C ASP A 200 20.46 -11.76 15.64
N LYS A 201 19.17 -11.81 15.27
CA LYS A 201 18.29 -12.95 15.55
C LYS A 201 18.47 -14.07 14.54
N ASN A 202 18.13 -15.29 14.95
CA ASN A 202 17.99 -16.44 14.05
C ASN A 202 16.52 -16.60 13.65
N TRP A 203 16.28 -16.90 12.39
CA TRP A 203 14.97 -17.30 11.89
C TRP A 203 14.92 -18.80 11.67
N GLU A 204 14.18 -19.46 12.52
CA GLU A 204 13.87 -20.88 12.47
C GLU A 204 12.34 -21.04 12.43
N PRO A 205 11.80 -22.16 11.89
CA PRO A 205 10.36 -22.39 11.91
C PRO A 205 9.79 -22.32 13.32
N LEU A 206 8.64 -21.67 13.50
CA LEU A 206 7.93 -21.60 14.78
C LEU A 206 7.39 -22.95 15.25
N LEU A 207 7.03 -23.79 14.28
CA LEU A 207 6.49 -25.14 14.50
C LEU A 207 7.47 -26.18 13.94
N PRO A 208 7.42 -27.44 14.42
CA PRO A 208 8.12 -28.52 13.76
C PRO A 208 7.71 -28.62 12.27
N ALA A 209 8.66 -28.86 11.38
CA ALA A 209 8.44 -28.76 9.93
C ALA A 209 7.24 -29.58 9.41
N GLY A 210 6.93 -30.70 10.02
CA GLY A 210 5.79 -31.56 9.63
C GLY A 210 4.40 -30.98 9.96
N TYR A 211 4.31 -29.88 10.69
CA TYR A 211 3.04 -29.20 11.01
C TYR A 211 2.66 -28.11 10.01
N TYR A 212 3.57 -27.74 9.13
CA TYR A 212 3.30 -26.76 8.08
C TYR A 212 2.53 -27.40 6.92
N VAL A 213 1.47 -26.76 6.46
CA VAL A 213 0.71 -27.18 5.27
C VAL A 213 1.64 -27.28 4.05
N SER A 214 2.58 -26.36 3.93
CA SER A 214 3.60 -26.31 2.88
C SER A 214 4.58 -27.50 2.93
N ALA A 215 4.73 -28.17 4.07
CA ALA A 215 5.64 -29.32 4.23
C ALA A 215 5.15 -30.59 3.51
N ALA A 216 3.87 -30.67 3.12
CA ALA A 216 3.32 -31.80 2.36
C ALA A 216 4.06 -32.01 1.01
N SER A 217 4.80 -31.03 0.53
CA SER A 217 5.66 -31.08 -0.67
C SER A 217 7.08 -31.60 -0.40
N GLY A 218 7.41 -32.06 0.83
CA GLY A 218 8.74 -32.53 1.22
C GLY A 218 9.73 -31.40 1.56
N ALA A 219 9.24 -30.21 1.87
CA ALA A 219 10.06 -29.07 2.29
C ALA A 219 10.77 -29.40 3.61
N LYS A 220 12.07 -29.08 3.68
CA LYS A 220 12.90 -29.24 4.87
C LYS A 220 12.82 -27.98 5.72
N GLY A 221 12.98 -28.11 7.04
CA GLY A 221 13.14 -26.98 7.93
C GLY A 221 14.33 -26.09 7.52
N PHE A 222 14.30 -24.84 7.92
CA PHE A 222 15.34 -23.84 7.62
C PHE A 222 15.91 -23.26 8.92
N ASN A 223 17.10 -22.66 8.82
CA ASN A 223 17.72 -21.88 9.89
C ASN A 223 18.55 -20.76 9.25
N TYR A 224 18.10 -19.53 9.39
CA TYR A 224 18.76 -18.35 8.86
C TYR A 224 19.29 -17.48 10.00
N LYS A 225 20.58 -17.30 10.09
CA LYS A 225 21.16 -16.20 10.87
C LYS A 225 20.92 -14.91 10.08
N LEU A 226 20.03 -14.06 10.53
CA LEU A 226 19.55 -12.90 9.74
C LEU A 226 20.70 -11.99 9.30
N LYS A 227 21.69 -11.74 10.16
CA LYS A 227 22.84 -10.92 9.83
C LYS A 227 23.67 -11.47 8.66
N GLU A 228 23.78 -12.80 8.57
CA GLU A 228 24.48 -13.49 7.47
C GLU A 228 23.60 -13.58 6.22
N ALA A 229 22.31 -13.89 6.42
CA ALA A 229 21.34 -14.06 5.36
C ALA A 229 20.97 -12.74 4.66
N CYS A 230 20.86 -11.64 5.41
CA CYS A 230 20.55 -10.30 4.90
C CYS A 230 21.79 -9.49 4.52
N ASN A 231 22.92 -10.10 4.20
CA ASN A 231 24.20 -9.42 3.97
C ASN A 231 24.23 -8.54 2.70
N GLY A 232 25.37 -7.83 2.54
CA GLY A 232 25.71 -7.05 1.36
C GLY A 232 25.08 -5.66 1.33
N ASN A 233 25.13 -5.00 0.17
CA ASN A 233 24.68 -3.62 -0.02
C ASN A 233 23.16 -3.40 0.15
N LYS A 234 22.40 -4.48 0.38
CA LYS A 234 20.94 -4.45 0.57
C LYS A 234 20.50 -5.07 1.89
N ILE A 235 21.37 -5.09 2.88
CA ILE A 235 21.10 -5.73 4.18
C ILE A 235 19.76 -5.32 4.77
N TYR A 236 19.44 -4.05 4.81
CA TYR A 236 18.20 -3.54 5.38
C TYR A 236 16.99 -3.82 4.50
N PHE A 237 17.16 -3.78 3.18
CA PHE A 237 16.10 -4.21 2.25
C PHE A 237 15.81 -5.70 2.40
N ASN A 238 16.83 -6.55 2.51
CA ASN A 238 16.63 -7.99 2.72
C ASN A 238 15.96 -8.26 4.07
N PHE A 239 16.34 -7.52 5.12
CA PHE A 239 15.69 -7.62 6.42
C PHE A 239 14.19 -7.28 6.35
N SER A 240 13.78 -6.28 5.56
CA SER A 240 12.38 -5.89 5.42
C SER A 240 11.46 -6.99 4.89
N THR A 241 12.04 -8.02 4.27
CA THR A 241 11.31 -9.19 3.75
C THR A 241 11.26 -10.36 4.73
N THR A 242 11.71 -10.16 5.96
CA THR A 242 11.67 -11.16 7.03
C THR A 242 10.55 -10.86 8.03
N PRO A 243 9.98 -11.83 8.73
CA PRO A 243 8.96 -11.59 9.74
C PRO A 243 9.46 -10.77 10.94
N PHE A 244 10.78 -10.66 11.13
CA PHE A 244 11.36 -9.85 12.19
C PHE A 244 11.24 -8.34 11.92
N ALA A 245 11.06 -7.95 10.66
CA ALA A 245 10.72 -6.58 10.32
C ALA A 245 9.32 -6.22 10.84
N ASN A 246 8.34 -7.15 10.76
CA ASN A 246 7.00 -6.96 11.31
C ASN A 246 7.04 -6.84 12.84
N ALA A 247 7.78 -7.72 13.51
CA ALA A 247 7.97 -7.63 14.96
C ALA A 247 8.61 -6.30 15.39
N MET A 248 9.57 -5.76 14.61
CA MET A 248 10.16 -4.45 14.84
C MET A 248 9.13 -3.32 14.68
N ILE A 249 8.28 -3.38 13.65
CA ILE A 249 7.19 -2.42 13.43
C ILE A 249 6.21 -2.46 14.60
N THR A 250 5.82 -3.64 15.08
CA THR A 250 4.92 -3.81 16.24
C THR A 250 5.50 -3.17 17.50
N ASP A 251 6.77 -3.48 17.81
CA ASP A 251 7.47 -2.92 18.98
C ASP A 251 7.53 -1.39 18.92
N PHE A 252 7.90 -0.86 17.76
CA PHE A 252 8.02 0.59 17.56
C PHE A 252 6.65 1.28 17.58
N ALA A 253 5.60 0.65 17.07
CA ALA A 253 4.21 1.16 17.11
C ALA A 253 3.70 1.26 18.55
N LEU A 254 3.90 0.23 19.37
CA LEU A 254 3.54 0.25 20.79
C LEU A 254 4.32 1.32 21.56
N LYS A 255 5.60 1.46 21.25
CA LYS A 255 6.43 2.50 21.84
C LYS A 255 5.95 3.91 21.44
N THR A 256 5.52 4.10 20.19
CA THR A 256 4.94 5.38 19.73
C THR A 256 3.67 5.71 20.52
N ILE A 257 2.75 4.74 20.71
CA ILE A 257 1.51 4.94 21.49
C ILE A 257 1.86 5.43 22.90
N ASP A 258 2.83 4.80 23.56
CA ASP A 258 3.18 5.11 24.94
C ASP A 258 3.95 6.43 25.06
N SER A 259 4.95 6.64 24.21
CA SER A 259 5.83 7.83 24.28
C SER A 259 5.08 9.11 23.90
N GLU A 260 4.23 9.06 22.89
CA GLU A 260 3.42 10.18 22.42
C GLU A 260 2.07 10.29 23.14
N LYS A 261 1.75 9.32 24.00
CA LYS A 261 0.47 9.25 24.74
C LYS A 261 -0.74 9.33 23.80
N LEU A 262 -0.71 8.54 22.72
CA LEU A 262 -1.80 8.54 21.76
C LEU A 262 -3.13 8.12 22.40
N GLY A 263 -4.22 8.80 22.05
CA GLY A 263 -5.56 8.53 22.58
C GLY A 263 -5.75 8.87 24.07
N LYS A 264 -4.91 9.71 24.66
CA LYS A 264 -4.98 10.07 26.08
C LYS A 264 -5.61 11.43 26.34
N ASP A 265 -5.95 12.18 25.33
CA ASP A 265 -6.66 13.46 25.46
C ASP A 265 -8.03 13.42 24.74
N ILE A 266 -8.68 14.56 24.57
CA ILE A 266 -10.03 14.66 23.98
C ILE A 266 -10.02 14.66 22.44
N PHE A 267 -8.86 14.78 21.84
CA PHE A 267 -8.73 14.80 20.38
C PHE A 267 -8.44 13.38 19.89
N PRO A 268 -9.16 12.89 18.85
CA PRO A 268 -8.84 11.61 18.25
C PRO A 268 -7.43 11.62 17.65
N ASP A 269 -6.66 10.59 17.90
CA ASP A 269 -5.33 10.39 17.31
C ASP A 269 -5.35 9.31 16.23
N MET A 270 -4.34 9.28 15.36
CA MET A 270 -4.22 8.27 14.30
C MET A 270 -2.82 7.66 14.27
N LEU A 271 -2.77 6.34 14.23
CA LEU A 271 -1.56 5.56 14.03
C LEU A 271 -1.75 4.65 12.81
N TYR A 272 -0.89 4.81 11.81
CA TYR A 272 -0.82 3.90 10.68
C TYR A 272 0.43 3.02 10.80
N ILE A 273 0.29 1.72 10.53
CA ILE A 273 1.39 0.76 10.50
C ILE A 273 1.34 -0.10 9.24
N ASN A 274 2.50 -0.39 8.69
CA ASN A 274 2.61 -1.28 7.54
C ASN A 274 3.41 -2.53 7.89
N TYR A 275 2.78 -3.69 7.71
CA TYR A 275 3.43 -4.99 7.76
C TYR A 275 3.72 -5.51 6.35
N ASN A 276 4.68 -6.42 6.25
CA ASN A 276 5.13 -6.98 4.99
C ASN A 276 5.14 -8.52 5.03
N LEU A 277 4.39 -9.14 4.14
CA LEU A 277 4.42 -10.57 3.84
C LEU A 277 4.90 -10.83 2.39
N GLU A 278 5.41 -9.80 1.71
CA GLU A 278 6.01 -9.97 0.39
C GLU A 278 7.19 -10.92 0.47
N ASN A 279 7.30 -11.75 -0.55
CA ASN A 279 8.21 -12.87 -0.65
C ASN A 279 9.57 -12.65 0.00
N PHE A 280 9.90 -13.59 0.84
CA PHE A 280 11.21 -13.71 1.42
C PHE A 280 12.30 -13.84 0.34
N TYR A 281 13.26 -12.92 0.36
CA TYR A 281 14.24 -12.73 -0.72
C TYR A 281 15.26 -13.85 -0.82
N LEU A 282 15.38 -14.69 0.22
CA LEU A 282 16.34 -15.80 0.28
C LEU A 282 15.84 -17.05 -0.43
N ASN A 283 14.56 -17.11 -0.76
CA ASN A 283 13.97 -18.28 -1.41
C ASN A 283 13.17 -17.83 -2.64
N ASP A 284 13.77 -17.94 -3.82
CA ASP A 284 13.14 -17.62 -5.11
C ASP A 284 12.21 -18.76 -5.59
N SER A 285 11.72 -19.60 -4.67
CA SER A 285 10.81 -20.68 -5.01
C SER A 285 9.45 -20.13 -5.42
N GLU A 286 8.92 -20.64 -6.51
CA GLU A 286 7.64 -20.20 -7.10
C GLU A 286 6.41 -20.85 -6.42
N GLY A 287 6.57 -21.41 -5.21
CA GLY A 287 5.54 -22.12 -4.47
C GLY A 287 5.31 -21.57 -3.07
N ILE A 288 4.37 -22.18 -2.34
CA ILE A 288 4.18 -21.95 -0.91
C ILE A 288 5.35 -22.62 -0.19
N THR A 289 6.14 -21.83 0.53
CA THR A 289 7.29 -22.32 1.30
C THR A 289 6.98 -22.30 2.79
N ILE A 290 7.74 -23.04 3.57
CA ILE A 290 7.62 -23.00 5.04
C ILE A 290 7.91 -21.58 5.54
N GLU A 291 8.86 -20.86 4.93
CA GLU A 291 9.20 -19.48 5.30
C GLU A 291 8.02 -18.52 5.09
N LEU A 292 7.27 -18.69 4.00
CA LEU A 292 6.08 -17.88 3.73
C LEU A 292 5.01 -18.16 4.79
N GLU A 293 4.67 -19.41 5.02
CA GLU A 293 3.69 -19.84 6.02
C GLU A 293 4.12 -19.40 7.44
N ASP A 294 5.39 -19.59 7.80
CA ASP A 294 5.96 -19.12 9.08
C ASP A 294 5.83 -17.60 9.25
N SER A 295 5.98 -16.85 8.15
CA SER A 295 5.78 -15.39 8.18
C SER A 295 4.33 -15.00 8.49
N TYR A 296 3.35 -15.75 7.97
CA TYR A 296 1.93 -15.55 8.32
C TYR A 296 1.66 -15.90 9.79
N LEU A 297 2.20 -17.02 10.29
CA LEU A 297 2.04 -17.42 11.69
C LEU A 297 2.68 -16.42 12.66
N ARG A 298 3.82 -15.87 12.31
CA ARG A 298 4.48 -14.82 13.11
C ARG A 298 3.70 -13.52 13.09
N LEU A 299 3.18 -13.12 11.93
CA LEU A 299 2.33 -11.92 11.85
C LEU A 299 1.06 -12.08 12.66
N ASP A 300 0.42 -13.28 12.67
CA ASP A 300 -0.73 -13.54 13.53
C ASP A 300 -0.38 -13.33 15.02
N LYS A 301 0.80 -13.77 15.46
CA LYS A 301 1.29 -13.52 16.83
C LYS A 301 1.58 -12.04 17.10
N ASP A 302 2.17 -11.33 16.16
CA ASP A 302 2.43 -9.89 16.29
C ASP A 302 1.13 -9.10 16.37
N LEU A 303 0.11 -9.46 15.55
CA LEU A 303 -1.23 -8.88 15.61
C LEU A 303 -1.90 -9.18 16.96
N ALA A 304 -1.82 -10.42 17.44
CA ALA A 304 -2.37 -10.78 18.74
C ALA A 304 -1.75 -9.95 19.87
N ALA A 305 -0.42 -9.85 19.88
CA ALA A 305 0.29 -9.04 20.88
C ALA A 305 -0.07 -7.55 20.80
N PHE A 306 -0.24 -7.01 19.58
CA PHE A 306 -0.63 -5.64 19.36
C PHE A 306 -2.07 -5.37 19.85
N LEU A 307 -3.03 -6.22 19.49
CA LEU A 307 -4.44 -6.09 19.91
C LEU A 307 -4.57 -6.22 21.43
N ASP A 308 -3.89 -7.19 22.05
CA ASP A 308 -3.85 -7.34 23.51
C ASP A 308 -3.25 -6.11 24.21
N ALA A 309 -2.26 -5.50 23.58
CA ALA A 309 -1.66 -4.28 24.10
C ALA A 309 -2.60 -3.06 23.98
N LEU A 310 -3.44 -3.00 22.94
CA LEU A 310 -4.51 -2.00 22.82
C LEU A 310 -5.57 -2.19 23.90
N ASP A 311 -6.04 -3.44 24.16
CA ASP A 311 -7.02 -3.73 25.20
C ASP A 311 -6.57 -3.31 26.62
N LYS A 312 -5.26 -3.42 26.88
CA LYS A 312 -4.69 -2.97 28.17
C LYS A 312 -4.69 -1.45 28.32
N ARG A 313 -4.74 -0.71 27.22
CA ARG A 313 -4.63 0.76 27.20
C ARG A 313 -5.97 1.46 27.01
N PHE A 314 -6.87 0.82 26.28
CA PHE A 314 -8.14 1.39 25.80
C PHE A 314 -9.28 0.38 25.97
N LYS A 315 -10.49 0.90 26.12
CA LYS A 315 -11.69 0.09 25.92
C LYS A 315 -11.91 -0.12 24.44
N LYS A 316 -12.48 -1.27 24.06
CA LYS A 316 -12.73 -1.66 22.66
C LYS A 316 -13.54 -0.60 21.90
N GLU A 317 -14.55 -0.01 22.56
CA GLU A 317 -15.40 1.04 21.97
C GLU A 317 -14.65 2.35 21.67
N ASN A 318 -13.49 2.55 22.27
CA ASN A 318 -12.68 3.78 22.12
C ASN A 318 -11.57 3.66 21.07
N VAL A 319 -11.42 2.50 20.43
CA VAL A 319 -10.39 2.27 19.39
C VAL A 319 -11.05 1.71 18.16
N LEU A 320 -10.76 2.28 17.00
CA LEU A 320 -11.03 1.67 15.70
C LEU A 320 -9.74 1.08 15.15
N VAL A 321 -9.74 -0.20 14.81
CA VAL A 321 -8.67 -0.84 14.05
C VAL A 321 -9.22 -1.24 12.70
N TYR A 322 -8.54 -0.85 11.62
CA TYR A 322 -8.77 -1.44 10.32
C TYR A 322 -7.51 -2.14 9.83
N LEU A 323 -7.67 -3.30 9.21
CA LEU A 323 -6.61 -4.03 8.54
C LEU A 323 -7.00 -4.21 7.07
N ILE A 324 -6.13 -3.79 6.16
CA ILE A 324 -6.33 -3.96 4.73
C ILE A 324 -5.10 -4.58 4.08
N SER A 325 -5.31 -5.50 3.14
CA SER A 325 -4.24 -6.01 2.29
C SER A 325 -4.01 -5.09 1.08
N ASP A 326 -2.91 -5.29 0.40
CA ASP A 326 -2.62 -4.61 -0.87
C ASP A 326 -2.67 -5.57 -2.08
N ARG A 327 -2.39 -5.03 -3.27
CA ARG A 327 -2.35 -5.81 -4.52
C ARG A 327 -0.93 -6.23 -4.94
N THR A 328 0.05 -6.17 -4.07
CA THR A 328 1.47 -6.39 -4.41
C THR A 328 1.90 -7.85 -4.45
N HIS A 329 0.97 -8.79 -4.67
CA HIS A 329 1.36 -10.20 -4.74
C HIS A 329 2.16 -10.50 -5.99
N LYS A 330 3.26 -11.22 -5.84
CA LYS A 330 3.92 -11.83 -7.00
C LYS A 330 3.08 -12.98 -7.53
N PRO A 331 3.06 -13.20 -8.88
CA PRO A 331 2.43 -14.38 -9.43
C PRO A 331 3.13 -15.61 -8.86
N THR A 332 2.41 -16.41 -8.08
CA THR A 332 2.83 -17.75 -7.69
C THR A 332 2.44 -18.72 -8.78
N LYS A 333 3.24 -19.76 -9.04
CA LYS A 333 2.82 -20.83 -9.95
C LYS A 333 1.47 -21.36 -9.47
N PRO A 334 0.45 -21.38 -10.33
CA PRO A 334 -0.81 -22.01 -9.95
C PRO A 334 -0.56 -23.46 -9.56
N PHE A 335 -1.36 -23.98 -8.66
CA PHE A 335 -1.37 -25.40 -8.26
C PHE A 335 -1.45 -26.38 -9.45
N ASN A 336 -1.94 -25.89 -10.59
CA ASN A 336 -1.94 -26.59 -11.86
C ASN A 336 -0.86 -26.02 -12.76
N ASN A 337 0.15 -26.81 -13.12
CA ASN A 337 1.22 -26.50 -14.09
C ASN A 337 0.72 -26.09 -15.51
N ARG A 338 -0.52 -25.60 -15.64
CA ARG A 338 -1.16 -25.25 -16.92
C ARG A 338 -0.88 -23.81 -17.38
N ILE A 339 -0.42 -22.94 -16.49
CA ILE A 339 -0.05 -21.56 -16.84
C ILE A 339 1.46 -21.44 -16.74
N THR A 340 2.11 -21.26 -17.88
CA THR A 340 3.54 -20.92 -17.93
C THR A 340 3.68 -19.41 -17.88
N TYR A 341 4.31 -18.89 -16.84
CA TYR A 341 4.63 -17.47 -16.78
C TYR A 341 5.73 -17.12 -17.76
N LYS A 342 5.55 -16.01 -18.49
CA LYS A 342 6.49 -15.49 -19.49
C LYS A 342 6.96 -14.09 -19.11
N GLU A 343 8.21 -13.83 -19.40
CA GLU A 343 8.82 -12.52 -19.17
C GLU A 343 8.43 -11.53 -20.27
N PHE A 344 8.13 -10.30 -19.83
CA PHE A 344 7.92 -9.15 -20.69
C PHE A 344 8.98 -8.09 -20.36
N ASN A 345 9.98 -7.96 -21.21
CA ASN A 345 11.03 -6.97 -21.01
C ASN A 345 10.62 -5.63 -21.63
N SER A 346 10.06 -4.74 -20.81
CA SER A 346 9.56 -3.43 -21.24
C SER A 346 10.63 -2.55 -21.90
N GLN A 347 11.87 -2.59 -21.40
CA GLN A 347 12.97 -1.79 -21.94
C GLN A 347 13.37 -2.26 -23.36
N ARG A 348 13.37 -3.58 -23.59
CA ARG A 348 13.61 -4.14 -24.92
C ARG A 348 12.52 -3.73 -25.89
N TYR A 349 11.27 -3.82 -25.48
CA TYR A 349 10.15 -3.46 -26.34
C TYR A 349 10.05 -1.94 -26.58
N ALA A 350 10.42 -1.12 -25.60
CA ALA A 350 10.58 0.32 -25.78
C ALA A 350 11.65 0.66 -26.83
N ALA A 351 12.79 -0.05 -26.82
CA ALA A 351 13.85 0.15 -27.83
C ALA A 351 13.39 -0.27 -29.23
N LEU A 352 12.63 -1.38 -29.34
CA LEU A 352 12.05 -1.80 -30.63
C LEU A 352 11.00 -0.80 -31.14
N LEU A 353 10.13 -0.30 -30.26
CA LEU A 353 9.18 0.75 -30.59
C LEU A 353 9.91 2.01 -31.08
N ASN A 354 10.96 2.43 -30.36
CA ASN A 354 11.75 3.57 -30.79
C ASN A 354 12.36 3.37 -32.18
N SER A 355 12.88 2.19 -32.49
CA SER A 355 13.43 1.85 -33.80
C SER A 355 12.37 1.88 -34.89
N TYR A 356 11.16 1.40 -34.59
CA TYR A 356 10.01 1.48 -35.50
C TYR A 356 9.64 2.93 -35.81
N LEU A 357 9.51 3.77 -34.78
CA LEU A 357 9.20 5.19 -34.96
C LEU A 357 10.32 5.94 -35.68
N MET A 358 11.60 5.58 -35.47
CA MET A 358 12.73 6.12 -36.21
C MET A 358 12.65 5.85 -37.74
N ALA A 359 12.15 4.66 -38.10
CA ALA A 359 11.96 4.30 -39.52
C ALA A 359 10.88 5.18 -40.20
N HIS A 360 9.87 5.62 -39.44
CA HIS A 360 8.79 6.45 -39.97
C HIS A 360 9.08 7.94 -39.90
N TYR A 361 9.69 8.42 -38.82
CA TYR A 361 9.80 9.86 -38.51
C TYR A 361 11.24 10.37 -38.40
N GLY A 362 12.23 9.52 -38.69
CA GLY A 362 13.65 9.91 -38.67
C GLY A 362 14.38 9.48 -37.39
N LYS A 363 15.71 9.52 -37.44
CA LYS A 363 16.64 9.00 -36.42
C LYS A 363 16.70 9.86 -35.16
N TYR A 364 15.64 9.87 -34.39
CA TYR A 364 15.51 10.59 -33.11
C TYR A 364 15.09 9.64 -31.99
N LYS A 365 15.22 10.09 -30.73
CA LYS A 365 14.72 9.35 -29.56
C LYS A 365 13.24 9.69 -29.34
N TRP A 366 12.33 8.94 -29.94
CA TRP A 366 10.88 9.13 -29.84
C TRP A 366 10.29 8.59 -28.55
N VAL A 367 10.86 7.48 -28.01
CA VAL A 367 10.43 6.86 -26.75
C VAL A 367 11.38 7.26 -25.64
N GLN A 368 10.88 7.98 -24.66
CA GLN A 368 11.68 8.49 -23.56
C GLN A 368 11.83 7.46 -22.43
N ALA A 369 10.73 6.79 -22.05
CA ALA A 369 10.72 5.76 -21.02
C ALA A 369 9.56 4.76 -21.23
N CYS A 370 9.70 3.58 -20.64
CA CYS A 370 8.63 2.59 -20.49
C CYS A 370 8.77 1.99 -19.08
N TYR A 371 7.70 2.08 -18.26
CA TYR A 371 7.75 1.71 -16.87
C TYR A 371 6.33 1.45 -16.34
N ASP A 372 6.12 0.35 -15.62
CA ASP A 372 4.86 0.00 -14.95
C ASP A 372 3.62 0.17 -15.86
N GLY A 373 3.69 -0.34 -17.11
CA GLY A 373 2.58 -0.24 -18.05
C GLY A 373 2.43 1.13 -18.74
N HIS A 374 3.30 2.08 -18.49
CA HIS A 374 3.29 3.43 -19.07
C HIS A 374 4.43 3.62 -20.06
N ILE A 375 4.12 4.18 -21.24
CA ILE A 375 5.10 4.57 -22.26
C ILE A 375 5.06 6.09 -22.38
N TYR A 376 6.23 6.71 -22.30
CA TYR A 376 6.42 8.15 -22.43
C TYR A 376 7.07 8.46 -23.78
N LEU A 377 6.40 9.28 -24.59
CA LEU A 377 6.86 9.73 -25.90
C LEU A 377 7.41 11.15 -25.82
N ASP A 378 8.26 11.51 -26.77
CA ASP A 378 8.77 12.89 -26.85
C ASP A 378 7.79 13.80 -27.57
N LYS A 379 6.90 14.42 -26.78
CA LYS A 379 5.91 15.37 -27.28
C LYS A 379 6.57 16.63 -27.92
N LYS A 380 7.64 17.13 -27.28
CA LYS A 380 8.35 18.32 -27.75
C LYS A 380 9.00 18.06 -29.11
N LEU A 381 9.64 16.89 -29.24
CA LEU A 381 10.22 16.48 -30.50
C LEU A 381 9.17 16.35 -31.63
N ALA A 382 7.98 15.78 -31.28
CA ALA A 382 6.89 15.69 -32.25
C ALA A 382 6.45 17.07 -32.73
N GLU A 383 6.30 18.04 -31.84
CA GLU A 383 5.99 19.43 -32.16
C GLU A 383 7.10 20.06 -33.05
N GLU A 384 8.38 19.89 -32.72
CA GLU A 384 9.52 20.37 -33.50
C GLU A 384 9.59 19.77 -34.90
N LYS A 385 9.09 18.55 -35.08
CA LYS A 385 9.05 17.87 -36.39
C LYS A 385 7.73 18.04 -37.13
N ASN A 386 6.81 18.87 -36.64
CA ASN A 386 5.48 19.07 -37.19
C ASN A 386 4.67 17.77 -37.34
N ILE A 387 4.84 16.81 -36.39
CA ILE A 387 4.10 15.59 -36.32
C ILE A 387 3.00 15.77 -35.28
N SER A 388 1.74 15.47 -35.64
CA SER A 388 0.65 15.46 -34.68
C SER A 388 0.93 14.44 -33.56
N PHE A 389 0.85 14.88 -32.30
CA PHE A 389 1.10 13.98 -31.16
C PHE A 389 0.13 12.79 -31.15
N LYS A 390 -1.12 13.00 -31.60
CA LYS A 390 -2.08 11.92 -31.79
C LYS A 390 -1.59 10.92 -32.83
N GLU A 391 -1.08 11.38 -33.96
CA GLU A 391 -0.52 10.54 -35.03
C GLU A 391 0.67 9.70 -34.51
N LEU A 392 1.57 10.30 -33.71
CA LEU A 392 2.69 9.61 -33.10
C LEU A 392 2.20 8.50 -32.13
N GLN A 393 1.18 8.79 -31.33
CA GLN A 393 0.56 7.80 -30.44
C GLN A 393 -0.10 6.66 -31.23
N ASP A 394 -0.88 6.97 -32.26
CA ASP A 394 -1.55 5.99 -33.10
C ASP A 394 -0.53 5.06 -33.79
N LYS A 395 0.57 5.62 -34.30
CA LYS A 395 1.65 4.85 -34.91
C LYS A 395 2.40 3.97 -33.87
N ALA A 396 2.59 4.47 -32.67
CA ALA A 396 3.18 3.69 -31.59
C ALA A 396 2.28 2.53 -31.17
N ILE A 397 0.95 2.71 -31.13
CA ILE A 397 -0.04 1.66 -30.84
C ILE A 397 -0.03 0.59 -31.93
N GLU A 398 0.01 0.99 -33.21
CA GLU A 398 0.06 0.06 -34.35
C GLU A 398 1.18 -0.99 -34.15
N PHE A 399 2.36 -0.56 -33.74
CA PHE A 399 3.47 -1.47 -33.47
C PHE A 399 3.33 -2.20 -32.15
N PHE A 400 3.07 -1.49 -31.06
CA PHE A 400 3.15 -2.06 -29.71
C PHE A 400 2.05 -3.10 -29.44
N SER A 401 0.89 -2.96 -30.10
CA SER A 401 -0.20 -3.94 -30.04
C SER A 401 0.16 -5.31 -30.65
N THR A 402 1.19 -5.37 -31.50
CA THR A 402 1.67 -6.62 -32.12
C THR A 402 2.63 -7.39 -31.21
N ILE A 403 3.09 -6.78 -30.12
CA ILE A 403 4.08 -7.39 -29.23
C ILE A 403 3.45 -8.53 -28.41
N PRO A 404 4.03 -9.74 -28.43
CA PRO A 404 3.54 -10.85 -27.63
C PRO A 404 3.52 -10.50 -26.13
N GLY A 405 2.39 -10.77 -25.49
CA GLY A 405 2.20 -10.47 -24.07
C GLY A 405 1.44 -9.16 -23.81
N VAL A 406 1.30 -8.27 -24.78
CA VAL A 406 0.43 -7.10 -24.66
C VAL A 406 -1.01 -7.56 -24.85
N SER A 407 -1.88 -7.25 -23.89
CA SER A 407 -3.32 -7.51 -23.96
C SER A 407 -4.04 -6.34 -24.61
N ASN A 408 -3.80 -5.14 -24.11
CA ASN A 408 -4.40 -3.91 -24.61
C ASN A 408 -3.41 -2.76 -24.50
N ILE A 409 -3.64 -1.71 -25.30
CA ILE A 409 -2.90 -0.45 -25.23
C ILE A 409 -3.84 0.72 -25.54
N TRP A 410 -3.75 1.79 -24.75
CA TRP A 410 -4.61 2.95 -24.84
C TRP A 410 -3.79 4.24 -24.92
N PRO A 411 -4.11 5.16 -25.83
CA PRO A 411 -3.49 6.47 -25.86
C PRO A 411 -4.10 7.42 -24.83
N SER A 412 -3.30 8.34 -24.33
CA SER A 412 -3.72 9.30 -23.31
C SER A 412 -4.92 10.18 -23.75
N TYR A 413 -5.08 10.46 -25.05
CA TYR A 413 -6.21 11.24 -25.55
C TYR A 413 -7.56 10.50 -25.39
N LEU A 414 -7.57 9.14 -25.43
CA LEU A 414 -8.77 8.36 -25.13
C LEU A 414 -8.99 8.26 -23.62
N LEU A 415 -7.95 8.09 -22.83
CA LEU A 415 -8.05 7.95 -21.38
C LEU A 415 -8.64 9.18 -20.68
N ARG A 416 -8.53 10.36 -21.30
CA ARG A 416 -9.17 11.59 -20.83
C ARG A 416 -10.70 11.56 -20.96
N THR A 417 -11.24 10.72 -21.83
CA THR A 417 -12.67 10.66 -22.15
C THR A 417 -13.36 9.42 -21.58
N ILE A 418 -12.59 8.38 -21.21
CA ILE A 418 -13.11 7.12 -20.67
C ILE A 418 -13.04 7.20 -19.15
N ASN A 419 -14.17 6.94 -18.50
CA ASN A 419 -14.30 7.01 -17.03
C ASN A 419 -13.18 6.23 -16.31
N HIS A 420 -12.34 6.94 -15.64
CA HIS A 420 -11.47 6.70 -14.47
C HIS A 420 -10.99 5.25 -14.14
N ASN A 421 -11.18 4.27 -15.00
CA ASN A 421 -10.85 2.85 -14.76
C ASN A 421 -9.35 2.52 -14.93
N PHE A 422 -8.52 3.53 -15.13
CA PHE A 422 -7.09 3.36 -15.33
C PHE A 422 -6.31 4.13 -14.28
N SER A 423 -5.12 3.64 -13.96
CA SER A 423 -4.16 4.40 -13.18
C SER A 423 -3.55 5.51 -14.05
N TYR A 424 -4.35 6.55 -14.31
CA TYR A 424 -4.04 7.63 -15.24
C TYR A 424 -4.27 9.00 -14.61
N HIS A 425 -3.32 9.91 -14.82
CA HIS A 425 -3.48 11.34 -14.56
C HIS A 425 -2.92 12.15 -15.76
N PRO A 426 -3.61 13.20 -16.22
CA PRO A 426 -3.25 13.91 -17.46
C PRO A 426 -1.83 14.48 -17.51
N GLN A 427 -1.23 14.80 -16.37
CA GLN A 427 0.09 15.39 -16.27
C GLN A 427 1.21 14.43 -15.90
N ASN A 428 0.87 13.32 -15.21
CA ASN A 428 1.85 12.46 -14.54
C ASN A 428 1.94 11.05 -15.16
N ALA A 429 0.89 10.63 -15.89
CA ALA A 429 0.88 9.33 -16.54
C ALA A 429 1.65 9.33 -17.87
N GLY A 430 1.95 8.14 -18.36
CA GLY A 430 2.50 7.96 -19.70
C GLY A 430 1.52 8.38 -20.80
N ASP A 431 2.05 8.60 -21.98
CA ASP A 431 1.29 8.98 -23.17
C ASP A 431 0.50 7.79 -23.74
N LEU A 432 1.01 6.58 -23.49
CA LEU A 432 0.32 5.32 -23.76
C LEU A 432 0.32 4.50 -22.48
N ILE A 433 -0.80 3.82 -22.21
CA ILE A 433 -0.91 2.83 -21.13
C ILE A 433 -1.23 1.48 -21.75
N TYR A 434 -0.50 0.43 -21.32
CA TYR A 434 -0.75 -0.94 -21.77
C TYR A 434 -1.02 -1.88 -20.60
N SER A 435 -1.70 -2.99 -20.89
CA SER A 435 -1.85 -4.10 -19.98
C SER A 435 -1.24 -5.38 -20.57
N LEU A 436 -0.78 -6.26 -19.69
CA LEU A 436 -0.22 -7.56 -20.09
C LEU A 436 -1.32 -8.64 -20.13
N GLN A 437 -1.10 -9.65 -20.92
CA GLN A 437 -1.93 -10.88 -20.93
C GLN A 437 -1.69 -11.65 -19.62
N VAL A 438 -2.70 -12.42 -19.20
CA VAL A 438 -2.56 -13.35 -18.06
C VAL A 438 -1.38 -14.29 -18.31
N GLY A 439 -0.52 -14.47 -17.29
CA GLY A 439 0.67 -15.28 -17.39
C GLY A 439 1.92 -14.51 -17.88
N TYR A 440 1.82 -13.21 -18.17
CA TYR A 440 2.99 -12.36 -18.40
C TYR A 440 3.28 -11.49 -17.18
N TYR A 441 4.57 -11.30 -16.88
CA TYR A 441 5.05 -10.35 -15.89
C TYR A 441 6.21 -9.52 -16.45
N GLU A 442 6.29 -8.28 -16.03
CA GLU A 442 7.36 -7.40 -16.48
C GLU A 442 8.68 -7.72 -15.79
N VAL A 443 9.77 -7.61 -16.55
CA VAL A 443 11.14 -7.65 -16.03
C VAL A 443 11.88 -6.37 -16.41
N ASP A 444 12.75 -5.93 -15.51
CA ASP A 444 13.66 -4.80 -15.76
C ASP A 444 14.79 -5.17 -16.76
N SER A 445 15.66 -4.20 -17.04
CA SER A 445 16.80 -4.41 -17.95
C SER A 445 17.80 -5.48 -17.50
N LYS A 446 17.73 -5.90 -16.23
CA LYS A 446 18.58 -6.95 -15.63
C LYS A 446 17.87 -8.29 -15.50
N GLY A 447 16.63 -8.38 -16.01
CA GLY A 447 15.81 -9.59 -15.90
C GLY A 447 15.15 -9.77 -14.52
N LYS A 448 15.21 -8.74 -13.65
CA LYS A 448 14.53 -8.79 -12.35
C LYS A 448 13.03 -8.53 -12.55
N LYS A 449 12.18 -9.38 -11.95
CA LYS A 449 10.72 -9.19 -11.93
C LYS A 449 10.35 -7.85 -11.29
N THR A 450 9.47 -7.10 -11.95
CA THR A 450 8.82 -5.92 -11.37
C THR A 450 7.46 -6.32 -10.78
N ASP A 451 6.78 -5.39 -10.15
CA ASP A 451 5.44 -5.64 -9.61
C ASP A 451 4.34 -5.50 -10.67
N PHE A 452 4.71 -5.18 -11.91
CA PHE A 452 3.76 -5.01 -13.01
C PHE A 452 3.47 -6.34 -13.72
N TYR A 453 2.25 -6.83 -13.54
CA TYR A 453 1.67 -7.98 -14.24
C TYR A 453 0.14 -7.83 -14.30
N ASN A 454 -0.53 -8.67 -15.07
CA ASN A 454 -1.98 -8.63 -15.12
C ASN A 454 -2.58 -9.11 -13.79
N LYS A 455 -3.02 -8.16 -12.98
CA LYS A 455 -3.74 -8.37 -11.72
C LYS A 455 -5.25 -8.29 -11.98
N LEU A 456 -5.76 -9.16 -12.86
CA LEU A 456 -7.21 -9.28 -13.06
C LEU A 456 -7.86 -9.73 -11.75
N ASN A 457 -8.75 -8.89 -11.23
CA ASN A 457 -9.66 -9.18 -10.12
C ASN A 457 -8.98 -9.65 -8.80
N HIS A 458 -7.83 -9.12 -8.45
CA HIS A 458 -7.32 -9.34 -7.10
C HIS A 458 -8.14 -8.50 -6.11
N SER A 459 -9.11 -9.15 -5.49
CA SER A 459 -9.74 -8.63 -4.29
C SER A 459 -8.70 -8.53 -3.17
N VAL A 460 -8.79 -7.47 -2.41
CA VAL A 460 -8.07 -7.32 -1.15
C VAL A 460 -9.02 -7.64 -0.01
N VAL A 461 -8.47 -8.07 1.12
CA VAL A 461 -9.25 -8.26 2.34
C VAL A 461 -9.25 -6.97 3.15
N LEU A 462 -10.40 -6.67 3.78
CA LEU A 462 -10.53 -5.58 4.72
C LEU A 462 -11.22 -6.08 5.98
N MET A 463 -10.66 -5.76 7.13
CA MET A 463 -11.23 -6.05 8.44
C MET A 463 -11.38 -4.74 9.21
N LEU A 464 -12.55 -4.52 9.80
CA LEU A 464 -12.83 -3.40 10.70
C LEU A 464 -13.13 -3.98 12.09
N TRP A 465 -12.47 -3.49 13.13
CA TRP A 465 -12.63 -3.97 14.49
C TRP A 465 -12.60 -2.82 15.51
N GLY A 466 -13.35 -2.97 16.59
CA GLY A 466 -13.42 -1.95 17.65
C GLY A 466 -14.47 -0.87 17.38
N GLY A 467 -14.48 0.17 18.18
CA GLY A 467 -15.55 1.17 18.11
C GLY A 467 -16.93 0.52 18.21
N ASN A 468 -17.85 0.97 17.39
CA ASN A 468 -19.20 0.41 17.27
C ASN A 468 -19.34 -0.53 16.05
N ILE A 469 -18.23 -1.07 15.57
CA ILE A 469 -18.23 -1.98 14.42
C ILE A 469 -18.91 -3.31 14.80
N ARG A 470 -19.88 -3.72 13.99
CA ARG A 470 -20.61 -4.98 14.20
C ARG A 470 -19.75 -6.16 13.74
N SER A 471 -19.91 -7.31 14.42
CA SER A 471 -19.31 -8.55 13.94
C SER A 471 -20.16 -9.11 12.81
N GLN A 472 -19.59 -9.17 11.60
CA GLN A 472 -20.24 -9.76 10.41
C GLN A 472 -19.21 -10.09 9.32
N LYS A 473 -19.60 -11.00 8.42
CA LYS A 473 -18.87 -11.27 7.19
C LYS A 473 -19.65 -10.70 6.00
N VAL A 474 -19.01 -9.89 5.17
CA VAL A 474 -19.57 -9.27 3.99
C VAL A 474 -18.89 -9.87 2.76
N ASN A 475 -19.68 -10.56 1.93
CA ASN A 475 -19.20 -11.21 0.70
C ASN A 475 -19.47 -10.36 -0.56
N ASP A 476 -20.30 -9.34 -0.45
CA ASP A 476 -20.59 -8.43 -1.55
C ASP A 476 -19.33 -7.66 -1.94
N SER A 477 -19.18 -7.41 -3.23
CA SER A 477 -18.08 -6.60 -3.74
C SER A 477 -18.21 -5.15 -3.24
N LYS A 478 -17.14 -4.66 -2.63
CA LYS A 478 -17.03 -3.27 -2.15
C LYS A 478 -15.84 -2.58 -2.81
N SER A 479 -15.92 -1.26 -2.95
CA SER A 479 -14.79 -0.46 -3.42
C SER A 479 -13.78 -0.23 -2.28
N ALA A 480 -12.49 -0.39 -2.57
CA ALA A 480 -11.43 -0.05 -1.62
C ALA A 480 -11.42 1.44 -1.25
N LEU A 481 -11.93 2.28 -2.15
CA LEU A 481 -12.01 3.73 -1.95
C LEU A 481 -13.02 4.13 -0.86
N MET A 482 -13.97 3.25 -0.53
CA MET A 482 -14.93 3.47 0.56
C MET A 482 -14.28 3.49 1.95
N LEU A 483 -13.04 3.01 2.09
CA LEU A 483 -12.35 2.98 3.38
C LEU A 483 -12.16 4.38 3.98
N SER A 484 -11.69 5.35 3.20
CA SER A 484 -11.47 6.73 3.65
C SER A 484 -12.75 7.42 4.14
N PRO A 485 -13.85 7.46 3.38
CA PRO A 485 -15.12 8.03 3.89
C PRO A 485 -15.65 7.26 5.10
N THR A 486 -15.44 5.95 5.20
CA THR A 486 -15.81 5.15 6.38
C THR A 486 -15.07 5.62 7.64
N ILE A 487 -13.74 5.79 7.55
CA ILE A 487 -12.96 6.28 8.68
C ILE A 487 -13.37 7.71 9.06
N SER A 488 -13.60 8.56 8.05
CA SER A 488 -14.07 9.94 8.25
C SER A 488 -15.43 9.98 8.96
N GLU A 489 -16.37 9.12 8.58
CA GLU A 489 -17.66 8.97 9.23
C GLU A 489 -17.54 8.56 10.69
N VAL A 490 -16.73 7.52 11.00
CA VAL A 490 -16.51 7.07 12.37
C VAL A 490 -15.89 8.17 13.25
N LEU A 491 -14.98 8.95 12.69
CA LEU A 491 -14.37 10.10 13.36
C LEU A 491 -15.32 11.32 13.43
N GLY A 492 -16.38 11.34 12.61
CA GLY A 492 -17.30 12.48 12.46
C GLY A 492 -16.59 13.73 11.94
N ILE A 493 -15.74 13.54 10.94
CA ILE A 493 -15.02 14.58 10.20
C ILE A 493 -15.42 14.56 8.72
N SER A 494 -15.01 15.56 7.97
CA SER A 494 -15.19 15.57 6.51
C SER A 494 -14.41 14.43 5.85
N SER A 495 -14.95 13.87 4.78
CA SER A 495 -14.19 13.00 3.90
C SER A 495 -13.11 13.78 3.15
N PRO A 496 -12.00 13.14 2.72
CA PRO A 496 -11.00 13.80 1.88
C PRO A 496 -11.62 14.53 0.70
N ASN A 497 -11.05 15.67 0.34
CA ASN A 497 -11.64 16.63 -0.62
C ASN A 497 -11.93 16.07 -2.02
N CYS A 498 -11.26 14.98 -2.42
CA CYS A 498 -11.49 14.30 -3.71
C CYS A 498 -12.29 13.00 -3.58
N SER A 499 -12.72 12.61 -2.39
CA SER A 499 -13.46 11.36 -2.19
C SER A 499 -14.86 11.45 -2.81
N ASN A 500 -15.20 10.44 -3.61
CA ASN A 500 -16.50 10.37 -4.32
C ASN A 500 -17.33 9.15 -3.92
N GLU A 501 -16.82 8.31 -3.04
CA GLU A 501 -17.48 7.07 -2.59
C GLU A 501 -18.24 7.31 -1.28
N GLY A 502 -19.25 6.48 -1.02
CA GLY A 502 -19.92 6.42 0.27
C GLY A 502 -19.15 5.62 1.31
N SER A 503 -19.72 5.55 2.51
CA SER A 503 -19.17 4.74 3.61
C SER A 503 -19.52 3.25 3.45
N LEU A 504 -18.71 2.38 4.03
CA LEU A 504 -19.01 0.94 4.18
C LEU A 504 -20.04 0.66 5.28
N LEU A 505 -20.37 1.66 6.10
CA LEU A 505 -21.29 1.53 7.24
C LEU A 505 -22.75 1.86 6.87
N ASP A 506 -22.99 2.35 5.66
CA ASP A 506 -24.32 2.66 5.12
C ASP A 506 -25.15 1.39 4.80
#